data_015f25e7c8fef9fb38cdb9d35d68bad7
#
_entry.id   015f25e7c8fef9fb38cdb9d35d68bad7
#
_cell.length_a   1.000
_cell.length_b   1.000
_cell.length_c   1.000
_cell.angle_alpha   90.00
_cell.angle_beta   90.00
_cell.angle_gamma   90.00
#
_symmetry.space_group_name_H-M   'P 1'
#
loop_
_entity.id
_entity.type
_entity.pdbx_description
1 polymer ?
#
loop_
_entity_poly.entity_id
_entity_poly.type
_entity_poly.pdbx_seq_one_letter_code
_entity_poly.pdbx_strand_id
1 'polypeptide(L)'
;SPADPGTSVEALADLRDWWLSTAQADMAMVAPKAVEYGSVELEEMGAALARMMGRSDLSAARRVELACWFYAMGKMQRWTAAVTRGGFVSDDTLTDLGVYTLMVRRAREAGTWPGGPDRD
;
A
#
# COMPACT_ATOMS: atom_id res chain seq x y z
N SER A 1 14.90 -16.79 -31.37
CA SER A 1 14.90 -16.76 -30.83
C SER A 1 15.03 -16.70 -30.43
N PRO A 2 14.87 -17.07 -30.77
CA PRO A 2 14.72 -16.97 -30.05
C PRO A 2 15.17 -16.64 -29.18
N ALA A 3 15.87 -16.86 -29.33
CA ALA A 3 16.42 -16.54 -28.14
C ALA A 3 15.46 -15.92 -27.26
N ASP A 4 15.79 -15.47 -26.11
CA ASP A 4 14.79 -14.78 -25.41
C ASP A 4 14.56 -13.44 -25.99
N PRO A 5 13.53 -13.30 -26.65
CA PRO A 5 13.27 -12.13 -27.41
C PRO A 5 12.79 -10.96 -26.60
N GLY A 6 12.80 -11.02 -25.34
CA GLY A 6 12.18 -9.96 -24.62
C GLY A 6 10.67 -9.97 -24.79
N THR A 7 9.98 -8.95 -24.27
CA THR A 7 8.54 -8.92 -24.18
C THR A 7 7.92 -8.42 -25.49
N SER A 8 7.00 -9.19 -26.06
CA SER A 8 6.29 -8.79 -27.28
C SER A 8 5.28 -7.69 -27.00
N VAL A 9 4.80 -7.06 -28.06
CA VAL A 9 3.76 -6.02 -27.97
C VAL A 9 2.48 -6.58 -27.34
N GLU A 10 2.09 -7.79 -27.76
CA GLU A 10 0.91 -8.46 -27.22
C GLU A 10 1.07 -8.73 -25.72
N ALA A 11 2.24 -9.20 -25.31
CA ALA A 11 2.50 -9.48 -23.90
C ALA A 11 2.46 -8.22 -23.05
N LEU A 12 2.95 -7.08 -23.60
CA LEU A 12 2.88 -5.81 -22.88
C LEU A 12 1.44 -5.30 -22.78
N ALA A 13 0.64 -5.49 -23.82
CA ALA A 13 -0.78 -5.11 -23.79
C ALA A 13 -1.54 -5.93 -22.76
N ASP A 14 -1.29 -7.24 -22.72
CA ASP A 14 -1.91 -8.14 -21.76
C ASP A 14 -1.50 -7.76 -20.33
N LEU A 15 -0.24 -7.45 -20.11
CA LEU A 15 0.25 -7.02 -18.79
C LEU A 15 -0.42 -5.73 -18.35
N ARG A 16 -0.54 -4.76 -19.26
CA ARG A 16 -1.19 -3.50 -18.94
C ARG A 16 -2.65 -3.72 -18.56
N ASP A 17 -3.36 -4.54 -19.32
CA ASP A 17 -4.77 -4.82 -19.06
C ASP A 17 -4.96 -5.50 -17.72
N TRP A 18 -4.10 -6.47 -17.42
CA TRP A 18 -4.11 -7.14 -16.12
C TRP A 18 -3.84 -6.15 -14.98
N TRP A 19 -2.82 -5.31 -15.15
CA TRP A 19 -2.42 -4.33 -14.12
C TRP A 19 -3.55 -3.36 -13.82
N LEU A 20 -4.16 -2.80 -14.87
CA LEU A 20 -5.22 -1.82 -14.69
C LEU A 20 -6.46 -2.45 -14.06
N SER A 21 -6.86 -3.63 -14.50
CA SER A 21 -8.04 -4.31 -13.93
C SER A 21 -7.80 -4.72 -12.47
N THR A 22 -6.59 -5.15 -12.15
CA THR A 22 -6.22 -5.51 -10.78
C THR A 22 -6.21 -4.28 -9.88
N ALA A 23 -5.63 -3.17 -10.36
CA ALA A 23 -5.63 -1.91 -9.61
C ALA A 23 -7.05 -1.39 -9.38
N GLN A 24 -7.93 -1.52 -10.38
CA GLN A 24 -9.33 -1.14 -10.23
C GLN A 24 -10.04 -1.98 -9.16
N ALA A 25 -9.79 -3.28 -9.14
CA ALA A 25 -10.36 -4.17 -8.13
C ALA A 25 -9.88 -3.81 -6.73
N ASP A 26 -8.58 -3.52 -6.58
CA ASP A 26 -8.01 -3.10 -5.30
C ASP A 26 -8.61 -1.77 -4.85
N MET A 27 -8.77 -0.82 -5.76
CA MET A 27 -9.38 0.47 -5.45
C MET A 27 -10.84 0.31 -5.00
N ALA A 28 -11.60 -0.55 -5.67
CA ALA A 28 -12.99 -0.81 -5.30
C ALA A 28 -13.10 -1.38 -3.88
N MET A 29 -12.11 -2.16 -3.45
CA MET A 29 -12.06 -2.72 -2.10
C MET A 29 -11.67 -1.65 -1.07
N VAL A 30 -10.76 -0.75 -1.43
CA VAL A 30 -10.20 0.24 -0.51
C VAL A 30 -11.10 1.47 -0.37
N ALA A 31 -11.78 1.89 -1.44
CA ALA A 31 -12.53 3.14 -1.46
C ALA A 31 -13.54 3.28 -0.32
N PRO A 32 -14.37 2.27 0.01
CA PRO A 32 -15.31 2.40 1.11
C PRO A 32 -14.61 2.64 2.45
N LYS A 33 -13.48 1.99 2.67
CA LYS A 33 -12.70 2.18 3.91
C LYS A 33 -12.06 3.55 3.97
N ALA A 34 -11.59 4.06 2.83
CA ALA A 34 -11.02 5.40 2.76
C ALA A 34 -12.06 6.47 3.09
N VAL A 35 -13.31 6.28 2.62
CA VAL A 35 -14.40 7.19 2.92
C VAL A 35 -14.80 7.11 4.40
N GLU A 36 -14.90 5.90 4.94
CA GLU A 36 -15.35 5.69 6.32
C GLU A 36 -14.32 6.17 7.34
N TYR A 37 -13.06 5.77 7.18
CA TYR A 37 -12.03 6.03 8.17
C TYR A 37 -11.18 7.27 7.86
N GLY A 38 -11.04 7.62 6.58
CA GLY A 38 -10.17 8.72 6.17
C GLY A 38 -8.74 8.49 6.63
N SER A 39 -8.07 9.57 7.01
CA SER A 39 -6.69 9.51 7.46
C SER A 39 -6.56 9.48 8.98
N VAL A 40 -7.66 9.72 9.72
CA VAL A 40 -7.58 9.99 11.17
C VAL A 40 -6.89 8.85 11.91
N GLU A 41 -7.35 7.61 11.71
CA GLU A 41 -6.77 6.46 12.41
C GLU A 41 -5.31 6.25 12.05
N LEU A 42 -4.98 6.40 10.76
CA LEU A 42 -3.59 6.23 10.30
C LEU A 42 -2.68 7.31 10.88
N GLU A 43 -3.14 8.56 10.88
CA GLU A 43 -2.34 9.65 11.44
C GLU A 43 -2.14 9.49 12.95
N GLU A 44 -3.17 9.05 13.67
CA GLU A 44 -3.08 8.82 15.10
C GLU A 44 -2.13 7.66 15.43
N MET A 45 -2.23 6.58 14.68
CA MET A 45 -1.31 5.45 14.83
C MET A 45 0.12 5.88 14.53
N GLY A 46 0.31 6.62 13.44
CA GLY A 46 1.63 7.15 13.08
C GLY A 46 2.18 8.09 14.14
N ALA A 47 1.33 8.94 14.73
CA ALA A 47 1.75 9.82 15.81
C ALA A 47 2.18 9.05 17.05
N ALA A 48 1.45 7.98 17.39
CA ALA A 48 1.80 7.14 18.53
C ALA A 48 3.15 6.45 18.32
N LEU A 49 3.37 5.90 17.12
CA LEU A 49 4.65 5.29 16.76
C LEU A 49 5.79 6.30 16.79
N ALA A 50 5.54 7.50 16.27
CA ALA A 50 6.53 8.57 16.26
C ALA A 50 6.95 8.95 17.69
N ARG A 51 5.99 9.07 18.60
CA ARG A 51 6.29 9.37 20.01
C ARG A 51 7.17 8.28 20.62
N MET A 52 6.88 7.02 20.32
CA MET A 52 7.69 5.91 20.82
C MET A 52 9.12 5.95 20.29
N MET A 53 9.32 6.55 19.12
CA MET A 53 10.64 6.72 18.51
C MET A 53 11.31 8.05 18.91
N GLY A 54 10.68 8.83 19.77
CA GLY A 54 11.21 10.13 20.17
C GLY A 54 11.02 11.20 19.11
N ARG A 55 10.07 11.03 18.20
CA ARG A 55 9.80 11.99 17.12
C ARG A 55 8.38 12.55 17.29
N SER A 56 8.27 13.87 17.35
CA SER A 56 6.96 14.51 17.50
C SER A 56 6.69 15.55 16.41
N ASP A 57 7.59 15.66 15.44
CA ASP A 57 7.59 16.73 14.44
C ASP A 57 7.21 16.22 13.04
N LEU A 58 6.63 15.03 12.94
CA LEU A 58 6.33 14.46 11.64
C LEU A 58 5.07 15.07 11.03
N SER A 59 5.12 15.34 9.72
CA SER A 59 3.98 15.80 8.96
C SER A 59 2.88 14.73 8.91
N ALA A 60 1.67 15.14 8.51
CA ALA A 60 0.57 14.19 8.35
C ALA A 60 0.95 13.06 7.38
N ALA A 61 1.56 13.39 6.25
CA ALA A 61 1.97 12.39 5.28
C ALA A 61 2.97 11.39 5.87
N ARG A 62 3.91 11.87 6.68
CA ARG A 62 4.89 10.98 7.32
C ARG A 62 4.25 10.12 8.40
N ARG A 63 3.26 10.64 9.11
CA ARG A 63 2.53 9.81 10.08
C ARG A 63 1.75 8.70 9.38
N VAL A 64 1.12 8.99 8.24
CA VAL A 64 0.46 7.97 7.43
C VAL A 64 1.47 6.92 6.96
N GLU A 65 2.62 7.37 6.46
CA GLU A 65 3.67 6.44 6.02
C GLU A 65 4.12 5.53 7.16
N LEU A 66 4.33 6.10 8.35
CA LEU A 66 4.79 5.33 9.51
C LEU A 66 3.76 4.28 9.92
N ALA A 67 2.47 4.61 9.88
CA ALA A 67 1.41 3.66 10.17
C ALA A 67 1.36 2.53 9.12
N CYS A 68 1.45 2.87 7.85
CA CYS A 68 1.47 1.88 6.77
C CYS A 68 2.69 0.98 6.88
N TRP A 69 3.85 1.54 7.20
CA TRP A 69 5.06 0.77 7.44
C TRP A 69 4.84 -0.26 8.55
N PHE A 70 4.24 0.17 9.65
CA PHE A 70 3.98 -0.71 10.78
C PHE A 70 3.06 -1.87 10.40
N TYR A 71 1.96 -1.58 9.71
CA TYR A 71 1.06 -2.63 9.24
C TYR A 71 1.72 -3.54 8.23
N ALA A 72 2.53 -2.97 7.33
CA ALA A 72 3.26 -3.75 6.33
C ALA A 72 4.24 -4.73 6.97
N MET A 73 4.85 -4.35 8.10
CA MET A 73 5.75 -5.26 8.82
C MET A 73 5.05 -6.56 9.22
N GLY A 74 3.82 -6.47 9.74
CA GLY A 74 3.06 -7.67 10.08
C GLY A 74 2.78 -8.55 8.87
N LYS A 75 2.47 -7.92 7.73
CA LYS A 75 2.25 -8.65 6.49
C LYS A 75 3.54 -9.30 6.00
N MET A 76 4.68 -8.62 6.12
CA MET A 76 5.97 -9.17 5.75
C MET A 76 6.36 -10.36 6.65
N GLN A 77 6.02 -10.32 7.93
CA GLN A 77 6.26 -11.44 8.81
C GLN A 77 5.47 -12.68 8.37
N ARG A 78 4.22 -12.49 7.95
CA ARG A 78 3.40 -13.59 7.42
C ARG A 78 4.01 -14.15 6.13
N TRP A 79 4.50 -13.27 5.27
CA TRP A 79 5.14 -13.69 4.02
C TRP A 79 6.42 -14.47 4.32
N THR A 80 7.22 -13.97 5.24
CA THR A 80 8.47 -14.66 5.66
C THR A 80 8.14 -16.05 6.21
N ALA A 81 7.12 -16.16 7.04
CA ALA A 81 6.72 -17.46 7.57
C ALA A 81 6.28 -18.43 6.46
N ALA A 82 5.53 -17.93 5.48
CA ALA A 82 5.07 -18.76 4.36
C ALA A 82 6.25 -19.24 3.52
N VAL A 83 7.16 -18.35 3.18
CA VAL A 83 8.35 -18.69 2.37
C VAL A 83 9.23 -19.68 3.11
N THR A 84 9.42 -19.48 4.41
CA THR A 84 10.24 -20.36 5.23
C THR A 84 9.70 -21.77 5.26
N ARG A 85 8.38 -21.93 5.22
CA ARG A 85 7.76 -23.25 5.15
C ARG A 85 7.78 -23.87 3.75
N GLY A 86 8.28 -23.13 2.76
CA GLY A 86 8.24 -23.57 1.37
C GLY A 86 6.88 -23.42 0.72
N GLY A 87 6.01 -22.58 1.29
CA GLY A 87 4.67 -22.34 0.78
C GLY A 87 4.51 -20.95 0.17
N PHE A 88 3.28 -20.60 -0.10
CA PHE A 88 2.90 -19.30 -0.66
C PHE A 88 2.13 -18.50 0.39
N VAL A 89 2.38 -17.20 0.41
CA VAL A 89 1.59 -16.30 1.24
C VAL A 89 0.21 -16.10 0.59
N SER A 90 -0.78 -15.74 1.39
CA SER A 90 -2.14 -15.52 0.88
C SER A 90 -2.20 -14.34 -0.08
N ASP A 91 -3.15 -14.39 -1.00
CA ASP A 91 -3.41 -13.26 -1.90
C ASP A 91 -3.79 -12.00 -1.13
N ASP A 92 -4.52 -12.13 -0.01
CA ASP A 92 -4.88 -11.00 0.82
C ASP A 92 -3.64 -10.27 1.34
N THR A 93 -2.61 -10.99 1.75
CA THR A 93 -1.36 -10.38 2.21
C THR A 93 -0.70 -9.58 1.09
N LEU A 94 -0.65 -10.15 -0.13
CA LEU A 94 -0.06 -9.47 -1.28
C LEU A 94 -0.86 -8.21 -1.65
N THR A 95 -2.18 -8.32 -1.66
CA THR A 95 -3.06 -7.18 -1.93
C THR A 95 -2.84 -6.07 -0.91
N ASP A 96 -2.82 -6.40 0.37
CA ASP A 96 -2.65 -5.42 1.43
C ASP A 96 -1.30 -4.71 1.33
N LEU A 97 -0.22 -5.45 1.04
CA LEU A 97 1.09 -4.83 0.86
C LEU A 97 1.09 -3.85 -0.32
N GLY A 98 0.50 -4.25 -1.44
CA GLY A 98 0.37 -3.38 -2.60
C GLY A 98 -0.43 -2.12 -2.28
N VAL A 99 -1.53 -2.27 -1.56
CA VAL A 99 -2.38 -1.15 -1.16
C VAL A 99 -1.63 -0.19 -0.24
N TYR A 100 -0.93 -0.70 0.78
CA TYR A 100 -0.17 0.16 1.69
C TYR A 100 0.87 1.01 0.96
N THR A 101 1.58 0.43 -0.01
CA THR A 101 2.58 1.19 -0.76
C THR A 101 1.95 2.29 -1.61
N LEU A 102 0.79 2.03 -2.22
CA LEU A 102 0.07 3.06 -2.97
C LEU A 102 -0.46 4.15 -2.05
N MET A 103 -0.94 3.80 -0.86
CA MET A 103 -1.40 4.77 0.13
C MET A 103 -0.28 5.73 0.52
N VAL A 104 0.92 5.21 0.75
CA VAL A 104 2.08 6.03 1.10
C VAL A 104 2.43 6.97 -0.05
N ARG A 105 2.44 6.46 -1.28
CA ARG A 105 2.72 7.29 -2.46
C ARG A 105 1.69 8.42 -2.59
N ARG A 106 0.40 8.11 -2.39
CA ARG A 106 -0.65 9.12 -2.44
C ARG A 106 -0.48 10.16 -1.34
N ALA A 107 -0.19 9.71 -0.11
CA ALA A 107 0.01 10.63 1.01
C ALA A 107 1.16 11.58 0.76
N ARG A 108 2.25 11.12 0.15
CA ARG A 108 3.38 11.98 -0.19
C ARG A 108 3.00 13.07 -1.19
N GLU A 109 2.15 12.73 -2.16
CA GLU A 109 1.74 13.70 -3.18
C GLU A 109 0.67 14.67 -2.68
N ALA A 110 -0.27 14.19 -1.86
CA ALA A 110 -1.45 14.96 -1.47
C ALA A 110 -1.39 15.49 -0.04
N GLY A 111 -0.35 15.15 0.72
CA GLY A 111 -0.18 15.61 2.09
C GLY A 111 -0.80 14.71 3.15
N THR A 112 -1.73 13.86 2.78
CA THR A 112 -2.34 12.87 3.66
C THR A 112 -3.04 11.80 2.82
N TRP A 113 -3.53 10.76 3.48
CA TRP A 113 -4.37 9.74 2.86
C TRP A 113 -5.82 9.96 3.33
N PRO A 114 -6.81 9.96 2.46
CA PRO A 114 -6.69 9.76 1.00
C PRO A 114 -6.24 10.98 0.20
N GLY A 115 -6.12 12.11 0.83
CA GLY A 115 -5.82 13.35 0.13
C GLY A 115 -7.08 13.95 -0.47
N GLY A 116 -6.90 14.84 -1.45
CA GLY A 116 -8.01 15.51 -2.09
C GLY A 116 -8.26 16.90 -1.53
N PRO A 117 -9.43 17.50 -1.83
CA PRO A 117 -9.76 18.83 -1.32
C PRO A 117 -9.77 18.87 0.19
N ASP A 118 -9.68 20.06 0.74
CA ASP A 118 -9.73 20.29 2.17
C ASP A 118 -11.02 19.69 2.75
N ARG A 119 -10.90 19.00 3.87
CA ARG A 119 -12.02 18.28 4.48
C ARG A 119 -12.88 19.17 5.37
N ASP A 120 -12.47 20.37 5.56
CA ASP A 120 -13.26 21.31 6.37
C ASP A 120 -14.54 21.81 5.61
#